data_423f22b45e9f37e554ffbbcb5bd8e9d5
#
_entry.id   423f22b45e9f37e554ffbbcb5bd8e9d5
#
_cell.length_a   1.000
_cell.length_b   1.000
_cell.length_c   1.000
_cell.angle_alpha   90.00
_cell.angle_beta   90.00
_cell.angle_gamma   90.00
#
_symmetry.space_group_name_H-M   'P 1'
#
loop_
_entity.id
_entity.type
_entity.pdbx_description
1 polymer ?
#
loop_
_entity_poly.entity_id
_entity_poly.type
_entity_poly.pdbx_seq_one_letter_code
_entity_poly.pdbx_strand_id
1 'polypeptide(L)'
;KIDSVSFPDSLKKIKRHAFEDCEYLKDIDFGNGIEVIGLHKSRIYDSSVFNGCSSLKHVTFPKQIKEIGRMAFKDSGLEKVELNEGLKLIGEAAFAYCKIKALRIPASVYDVDYMAFAGVDYVVFENESMTTSAAFALITEQIGTVHVTAGNKSIYIMSPTMKECLDGSVRTMDDMKRFAEEKAITMAEFLIKKDDSNGFKKMLEINDYCYDTLKSILDNIQIDNAVCMAYLMDEIEKKREAEDEFSM
;
A
#
# COMPACT_ATOMS: atom_id res chain seq x y z
N LYS A 1 7.87 7.56 30.90
CA LYS A 1 6.81 7.40 29.88
C LYS A 1 6.65 8.75 29.19
N ILE A 2 6.97 8.80 27.89
CA ILE A 2 6.83 10.00 27.07
C ILE A 2 5.51 9.85 26.33
N ASP A 3 4.62 10.84 26.41
CA ASP A 3 3.33 10.85 25.72
C ASP A 3 3.28 11.86 24.56
N SER A 4 4.17 12.85 24.57
CA SER A 4 4.33 13.83 23.50
C SER A 4 5.78 14.27 23.33
N VAL A 5 6.14 14.73 22.15
CA VAL A 5 7.45 15.31 21.84
C VAL A 5 7.32 16.48 20.89
N SER A 6 8.02 17.58 21.17
CA SER A 6 8.17 18.72 20.26
C SER A 6 9.64 18.93 19.95
N PHE A 7 9.95 19.14 18.67
CA PHE A 7 11.32 19.37 18.20
C PHE A 7 11.58 20.85 17.91
N PRO A 8 12.72 21.40 18.34
CA PRO A 8 13.06 22.79 18.06
C PRO A 8 13.44 22.96 16.58
N ASP A 9 13.21 24.16 16.05
CA ASP A 9 13.51 24.51 14.65
C ASP A 9 15.01 24.40 14.29
N SER A 10 15.89 24.38 15.27
CA SER A 10 17.33 24.15 15.07
C SER A 10 17.70 22.71 14.77
N LEU A 11 16.84 21.74 15.13
CA LEU A 11 17.10 20.30 14.90
C LEU A 11 16.77 19.95 13.44
N LYS A 12 17.72 19.36 12.72
CA LYS A 12 17.59 18.97 11.30
C LYS A 12 17.29 17.50 11.08
N LYS A 13 17.72 16.65 12.01
CA LYS A 13 17.62 15.19 11.84
C LYS A 13 17.29 14.50 13.15
N ILE A 14 16.34 13.56 13.09
CA ILE A 14 16.10 12.60 14.17
C ILE A 14 16.89 11.34 13.82
N LYS A 15 17.80 10.93 14.71
CA LYS A 15 18.65 9.76 14.47
C LYS A 15 17.93 8.47 14.84
N ARG A 16 18.53 7.36 14.41
CA ARG A 16 18.01 6.00 14.62
C ARG A 16 17.70 5.71 16.10
N HIS A 17 16.66 4.91 16.32
CA HIS A 17 16.21 4.41 17.63
C HIS A 17 15.84 5.50 18.65
N ALA A 18 15.69 6.77 18.23
CA ALA A 18 15.49 7.88 19.16
C ALA A 18 14.22 7.75 20.02
N PHE A 19 13.17 7.16 19.47
CA PHE A 19 11.87 6.94 20.12
C PHE A 19 11.35 5.51 19.86
N GLU A 20 12.25 4.55 19.59
CA GLU A 20 11.86 3.17 19.41
C GLU A 20 11.18 2.64 20.67
N ASP A 21 10.08 1.88 20.48
CA ASP A 21 9.25 1.31 21.53
C ASP A 21 8.72 2.33 22.57
N CYS A 22 8.59 3.60 22.14
CA CYS A 22 7.88 4.61 22.94
C CYS A 22 6.36 4.35 22.88
N GLU A 23 5.90 3.25 23.49
CA GLU A 23 4.52 2.76 23.41
C GLU A 23 3.46 3.79 23.85
N TYR A 24 3.81 4.77 24.69
CA TYR A 24 2.90 5.79 25.22
C TYR A 24 2.89 7.08 24.39
N LEU A 25 3.79 7.22 23.41
CA LEU A 25 3.88 8.41 22.56
C LEU A 25 2.62 8.52 21.69
N LYS A 26 1.91 9.64 21.81
CA LYS A 26 0.66 9.94 21.10
C LYS A 26 0.83 11.04 20.07
N ASP A 27 1.63 12.06 20.41
CA ASP A 27 1.73 13.29 19.65
C ASP A 27 3.18 13.63 19.33
N ILE A 28 3.42 14.03 18.09
CA ILE A 28 4.72 14.51 17.60
C ILE A 28 4.53 15.87 16.94
N ASP A 29 5.22 16.87 17.46
CA ASP A 29 5.40 18.14 16.78
C ASP A 29 6.81 18.21 16.20
N PHE A 30 6.92 18.10 14.89
CA PHE A 30 8.21 18.14 14.18
C PHE A 30 8.82 19.55 14.09
N GLY A 31 8.11 20.58 14.53
CA GLY A 31 8.55 21.97 14.35
C GLY A 31 8.81 22.30 12.88
N ASN A 32 9.67 23.31 12.63
CA ASN A 32 10.03 23.73 11.27
C ASN A 32 11.46 23.34 10.87
N GLY A 33 12.17 22.63 11.72
CA GLY A 33 13.59 22.31 11.51
C GLY A 33 13.88 20.96 10.85
N ILE A 34 13.10 19.94 11.19
CA ILE A 34 13.37 18.55 10.81
C ILE A 34 13.24 18.36 9.29
N GLU A 35 14.32 17.89 8.67
CA GLU A 35 14.37 17.53 7.25
C GLU A 35 14.46 16.01 7.02
N VAL A 36 15.01 15.28 7.99
CA VAL A 36 15.29 13.84 7.87
C VAL A 36 14.89 13.10 9.14
N ILE A 37 14.09 12.05 8.98
CA ILE A 37 13.71 11.10 10.02
C ILE A 37 14.41 9.78 9.76
N GLY A 38 15.45 9.47 10.54
CA GLY A 38 16.27 8.28 10.34
C GLY A 38 17.19 8.37 9.12
N LEU A 39 17.53 7.23 8.53
CA LEU A 39 18.39 7.11 7.34
C LEU A 39 17.70 6.24 6.29
N HIS A 40 17.57 6.72 5.07
CA HIS A 40 16.92 6.01 3.97
C HIS A 40 17.75 4.82 3.46
N LYS A 41 19.02 5.02 3.14
CA LYS A 41 19.87 4.03 2.43
C LYS A 41 20.87 3.28 3.32
N SER A 42 20.59 3.10 4.59
CA SER A 42 21.45 2.28 5.43
C SER A 42 21.07 0.82 5.35
N ARG A 43 21.72 0.05 4.47
CA ARG A 43 21.58 -1.42 4.41
C ARG A 43 22.16 -2.14 5.63
N ILE A 44 22.94 -1.43 6.44
CA ILE A 44 23.69 -2.01 7.55
C ILE A 44 23.04 -1.68 8.91
N TYR A 45 22.29 -0.57 8.95
CA TYR A 45 21.70 -0.09 10.19
C TYR A 45 20.24 0.28 10.00
N ASP A 46 19.39 -0.36 10.75
CA ASP A 46 18.01 -0.03 11.00
C ASP A 46 17.86 1.41 11.52
N SER A 47 16.89 2.13 11.10
CA SER A 47 16.63 3.49 11.59
C SER A 47 15.61 3.55 12.70
N SER A 48 14.57 2.71 12.65
CA SER A 48 13.58 2.43 13.71
C SER A 48 13.21 3.63 14.62
N VAL A 49 13.12 4.85 14.06
CA VAL A 49 13.02 6.07 14.89
C VAL A 49 11.80 6.06 15.81
N PHE A 50 10.63 5.71 15.26
CA PHE A 50 9.35 5.60 15.96
C PHE A 50 8.74 4.20 15.78
N ASN A 51 9.60 3.19 15.54
CA ASN A 51 9.17 1.80 15.48
C ASN A 51 8.53 1.39 16.81
N GLY A 52 7.41 0.65 16.75
CA GLY A 52 6.74 0.17 17.97
C GLY A 52 5.99 1.24 18.78
N CYS A 53 5.86 2.49 18.29
CA CYS A 53 5.08 3.53 18.96
C CYS A 53 3.58 3.24 18.87
N SER A 54 3.08 2.27 19.62
CA SER A 54 1.73 1.70 19.46
C SER A 54 0.57 2.66 19.78
N SER A 55 0.81 3.72 20.59
CA SER A 55 -0.19 4.76 20.89
C SER A 55 -0.23 5.90 19.88
N LEU A 56 0.76 6.00 18.97
CA LEU A 56 0.84 7.03 17.95
C LEU A 56 -0.16 6.74 16.83
N LYS A 57 -1.28 7.49 16.78
CA LYS A 57 -2.37 7.25 15.82
C LYS A 57 -2.32 8.13 14.58
N HIS A 58 -1.66 9.25 14.67
CA HIS A 58 -1.74 10.32 13.68
C HIS A 58 -0.40 10.97 13.51
N VAL A 59 0.03 11.20 12.29
CA VAL A 59 1.22 11.99 11.96
C VAL A 59 0.94 12.84 10.73
N THR A 60 1.25 14.14 10.85
CA THR A 60 1.28 15.08 9.74
C THR A 60 2.71 15.55 9.55
N PHE A 61 3.27 15.32 8.37
CA PHE A 61 4.64 15.71 8.05
C PHE A 61 4.68 17.13 7.50
N PRO A 62 5.40 18.07 8.16
CA PRO A 62 5.56 19.42 7.66
C PRO A 62 6.44 19.43 6.40
N LYS A 63 6.24 20.48 5.57
CA LYS A 63 6.79 20.58 4.20
C LYS A 63 8.31 20.47 4.06
N GLN A 64 9.07 20.73 5.12
CA GLN A 64 10.53 20.65 5.11
C GLN A 64 11.07 19.23 5.26
N ILE A 65 10.25 18.25 5.68
CA ILE A 65 10.69 16.84 5.74
C ILE A 65 10.84 16.30 4.33
N LYS A 66 12.03 15.83 4.02
CA LYS A 66 12.43 15.32 2.69
C LYS A 66 12.67 13.82 2.66
N GLU A 67 12.98 13.24 3.82
CA GLU A 67 13.36 11.84 3.93
C GLU A 67 12.76 11.19 5.16
N ILE A 68 12.10 10.04 4.95
CA ILE A 68 11.63 9.13 5.99
C ILE A 68 12.43 7.84 5.85
N GLY A 69 13.22 7.51 6.85
CA GLY A 69 14.19 6.42 6.81
C GLY A 69 13.59 5.04 7.01
N ARG A 70 14.48 4.04 6.92
CA ARG A 70 14.17 2.62 7.10
C ARG A 70 13.48 2.36 8.43
N MET A 71 12.36 1.62 8.40
CA MET A 71 11.55 1.22 9.57
C MET A 71 11.13 2.38 10.48
N ALA A 72 11.10 3.62 9.97
CA ALA A 72 10.92 4.80 10.81
C ALA A 72 9.64 4.76 11.66
N PHE A 73 8.55 4.20 11.15
CA PHE A 73 7.26 4.06 11.83
C PHE A 73 6.73 2.62 11.79
N LYS A 74 7.60 1.64 11.48
CA LYS A 74 7.19 0.23 11.44
C LYS A 74 6.52 -0.20 12.75
N ASP A 75 5.49 -1.05 12.68
CA ASP A 75 4.76 -1.57 13.85
C ASP A 75 4.18 -0.48 14.78
N SER A 76 4.10 0.78 14.32
CA SER A 76 3.45 1.85 15.09
C SER A 76 1.93 1.76 15.02
N GLY A 77 1.25 2.49 15.92
CA GLY A 77 -0.21 2.50 15.95
C GLY A 77 -0.88 3.35 14.88
N LEU A 78 -0.14 3.87 13.88
CA LEU A 78 -0.63 4.85 12.91
C LEU A 78 -1.85 4.35 12.13
N GLU A 79 -2.90 5.15 12.17
CA GLU A 79 -4.16 4.97 11.45
C GLU A 79 -4.32 6.01 10.34
N LYS A 80 -3.75 7.21 10.55
CA LYS A 80 -3.76 8.30 9.57
C LYS A 80 -2.38 8.93 9.42
N VAL A 81 -1.94 9.09 8.16
CA VAL A 81 -0.67 9.72 7.81
C VAL A 81 -0.90 10.76 6.72
N GLU A 82 -0.40 11.97 6.93
CA GLU A 82 -0.42 13.04 5.94
C GLU A 82 1.01 13.37 5.51
N LEU A 83 1.38 12.90 4.31
CA LEU A 83 2.70 13.17 3.70
C LEU A 83 2.69 14.54 3.03
N ASN A 84 3.83 15.23 3.08
CA ASN A 84 3.99 16.57 2.52
C ASN A 84 4.49 16.54 1.06
N GLU A 85 4.18 17.61 0.28
CA GLU A 85 4.60 17.78 -1.11
C GLU A 85 6.11 18.08 -1.28
N GLY A 86 6.88 18.11 -0.21
CA GLY A 86 8.34 18.24 -0.24
C GLY A 86 9.09 16.93 -0.06
N LEU A 87 8.38 15.87 0.35
CA LEU A 87 8.95 14.54 0.62
C LEU A 87 9.55 13.95 -0.66
N LYS A 88 10.73 13.35 -0.56
CA LYS A 88 11.50 12.83 -1.69
C LYS A 88 11.71 11.32 -1.61
N LEU A 89 11.99 10.82 -0.42
CA LEU A 89 12.43 9.45 -0.18
C LEU A 89 11.66 8.80 0.96
N ILE A 90 11.23 7.56 0.76
CA ILE A 90 10.59 6.72 1.78
C ILE A 90 11.36 5.39 1.84
N GLY A 91 11.95 5.11 2.99
CA GLY A 91 12.83 3.96 3.18
C GLY A 91 12.11 2.64 3.36
N GLU A 92 12.90 1.57 3.36
CA GLU A 92 12.46 0.19 3.56
C GLU A 92 11.60 0.05 4.80
N ALA A 93 10.44 -0.58 4.65
CA ALA A 93 9.48 -0.86 5.73
C ALA A 93 9.07 0.37 6.56
N ALA A 94 9.17 1.60 6.01
CA ALA A 94 8.97 2.83 6.77
C ALA A 94 7.61 2.91 7.49
N PHE A 95 6.55 2.41 6.88
CA PHE A 95 5.19 2.35 7.44
C PHE A 95 4.64 0.92 7.50
N ALA A 96 5.52 -0.08 7.45
CA ALA A 96 5.11 -1.48 7.46
C ALA A 96 4.35 -1.83 8.75
N TYR A 97 3.26 -2.60 8.59
CA TYR A 97 2.44 -3.15 9.66
C TYR A 97 1.79 -2.09 10.57
N CYS A 98 1.64 -0.87 10.07
CA CYS A 98 0.76 0.14 10.66
C CYS A 98 -0.72 -0.21 10.40
N LYS A 99 -1.63 0.55 11.03
CA LYS A 99 -3.10 0.40 10.84
C LYS A 99 -3.67 1.35 9.79
N ILE A 100 -2.82 1.81 8.88
CA ILE A 100 -3.17 2.80 7.84
C ILE A 100 -4.09 2.14 6.81
N LYS A 101 -5.30 2.69 6.63
CA LYS A 101 -6.26 2.20 5.64
C LYS A 101 -6.02 2.77 4.25
N ALA A 102 -5.61 4.02 4.18
CA ALA A 102 -5.34 4.70 2.92
C ALA A 102 -4.16 5.64 3.05
N LEU A 103 -3.27 5.64 2.06
CA LEU A 103 -2.09 6.50 2.02
C LEU A 103 -1.92 7.11 0.62
N ARG A 104 -1.83 8.43 0.59
CA ARG A 104 -1.54 9.21 -0.61
C ARG A 104 -0.05 9.52 -0.63
N ILE A 105 0.63 9.16 -1.71
CA ILE A 105 2.06 9.40 -1.93
C ILE A 105 2.20 10.59 -2.87
N PRO A 106 2.74 11.72 -2.39
CA PRO A 106 2.85 12.95 -3.16
C PRO A 106 3.69 12.78 -4.44
N ALA A 107 3.40 13.57 -5.47
CA ALA A 107 4.13 13.55 -6.73
C ALA A 107 5.64 13.89 -6.58
N SER A 108 6.01 14.56 -5.50
CA SER A 108 7.39 14.90 -5.18
C SER A 108 8.26 13.71 -4.77
N VAL A 109 7.64 12.59 -4.33
CA VAL A 109 8.35 11.36 -3.96
C VAL A 109 8.82 10.67 -5.23
N TYR A 110 10.11 10.37 -5.31
CA TYR A 110 10.71 9.70 -6.47
C TYR A 110 11.43 8.38 -6.12
N ASP A 111 11.59 8.07 -4.84
CA ASP A 111 12.21 6.82 -4.40
C ASP A 111 11.44 6.26 -3.19
N VAL A 112 10.92 5.05 -3.34
CA VAL A 112 10.24 4.29 -2.30
C VAL A 112 10.85 2.90 -2.26
N ASP A 113 11.28 2.49 -1.08
CA ASP A 113 12.02 1.26 -0.92
C ASP A 113 11.09 0.09 -0.55
N TYR A 114 11.67 -1.09 -0.47
CA TYR A 114 11.05 -2.37 -0.19
C TYR A 114 10.15 -2.36 1.06
N MET A 115 8.97 -2.97 0.97
CA MET A 115 7.99 -3.10 2.06
C MET A 115 7.53 -1.77 2.70
N ALA A 116 7.81 -0.62 2.11
CA ALA A 116 7.53 0.68 2.73
C ALA A 116 6.08 0.82 3.21
N PHE A 117 5.13 0.18 2.53
CA PHE A 117 3.69 0.24 2.78
C PHE A 117 3.07 -1.13 3.05
N ALA A 118 3.86 -2.11 3.51
CA ALA A 118 3.34 -3.44 3.81
C ALA A 118 2.18 -3.38 4.81
N GLY A 119 1.02 -3.91 4.41
CA GLY A 119 -0.19 -3.91 5.24
C GLY A 119 -1.11 -2.69 5.08
N VAL A 120 -0.82 -1.76 4.17
CA VAL A 120 -1.73 -0.66 3.80
C VAL A 120 -2.75 -1.16 2.78
N ASP A 121 -4.05 -0.89 3.02
CA ASP A 121 -5.13 -1.42 2.16
C ASP A 121 -5.28 -0.65 0.84
N TYR A 122 -4.99 0.66 0.83
CA TYR A 122 -5.14 1.53 -0.33
C TYR A 122 -3.99 2.52 -0.46
N VAL A 123 -3.30 2.50 -1.59
CA VAL A 123 -2.18 3.42 -1.86
C VAL A 123 -2.42 4.17 -3.16
N VAL A 124 -2.30 5.49 -3.10
CA VAL A 124 -2.41 6.39 -4.25
C VAL A 124 -1.06 7.00 -4.54
N PHE A 125 -0.47 6.69 -5.68
CA PHE A 125 0.74 7.33 -6.20
C PHE A 125 0.35 8.48 -7.13
N GLU A 126 0.70 9.70 -6.78
CA GLU A 126 0.47 10.85 -7.66
C GLU A 126 1.49 10.97 -8.78
N ASN A 127 2.67 10.38 -8.59
CA ASN A 127 3.69 10.28 -9.63
C ASN A 127 3.51 8.98 -10.42
N GLU A 128 3.00 9.08 -11.63
CA GLU A 128 2.75 7.91 -12.50
C GLU A 128 4.01 7.13 -12.88
N SER A 129 5.19 7.75 -12.81
CA SER A 129 6.47 7.10 -13.12
C SER A 129 7.02 6.22 -11.99
N MET A 130 6.38 6.19 -10.81
CA MET A 130 6.82 5.43 -9.62
C MET A 130 6.56 3.92 -9.69
N THR A 131 6.23 3.39 -10.84
CA THR A 131 5.70 2.04 -11.02
C THR A 131 6.57 0.92 -10.47
N THR A 132 7.89 0.95 -10.70
CA THR A 132 8.82 -0.11 -10.25
C THR A 132 9.00 -0.11 -8.73
N SER A 133 9.21 1.07 -8.15
CA SER A 133 9.35 1.21 -6.69
C SER A 133 8.02 0.89 -5.97
N ALA A 134 6.88 1.19 -6.60
CA ALA A 134 5.56 0.89 -6.05
C ALA A 134 5.34 -0.61 -5.81
N ALA A 135 5.72 -1.46 -6.77
CA ALA A 135 5.57 -2.91 -6.61
C ALA A 135 6.37 -3.43 -5.41
N PHE A 136 7.64 -3.02 -5.26
CA PHE A 136 8.46 -3.40 -4.11
C PHE A 136 7.94 -2.86 -2.78
N ALA A 137 7.39 -1.66 -2.78
CA ALA A 137 6.83 -1.03 -1.57
C ALA A 137 5.60 -1.76 -1.01
N LEU A 138 4.87 -2.49 -1.86
CA LEU A 138 3.63 -3.20 -1.50
C LEU A 138 3.86 -4.65 -1.07
N ILE A 139 5.10 -5.16 -1.12
CA ILE A 139 5.41 -6.51 -0.67
C ILE A 139 5.06 -6.66 0.81
N THR A 140 4.47 -7.78 1.17
CA THR A 140 4.20 -8.16 2.56
C THR A 140 4.50 -9.64 2.77
N GLU A 141 4.86 -10.00 4.00
CA GLU A 141 5.04 -11.40 4.41
C GLU A 141 3.69 -12.10 4.67
N GLN A 142 2.61 -11.33 4.77
CA GLN A 142 1.25 -11.84 4.96
C GLN A 142 0.47 -11.78 3.65
N ILE A 143 -0.32 -12.81 3.38
CA ILE A 143 -1.25 -12.79 2.26
C ILE A 143 -2.32 -11.72 2.52
N GLY A 144 -2.39 -10.73 1.64
CA GLY A 144 -3.31 -9.63 1.72
C GLY A 144 -3.67 -9.12 0.33
N THR A 145 -4.56 -8.14 0.29
CA THR A 145 -4.94 -7.44 -0.94
C THR A 145 -4.65 -5.96 -0.79
N VAL A 146 -4.34 -5.30 -1.88
CA VAL A 146 -4.08 -3.87 -1.92
C VAL A 146 -4.71 -3.23 -3.16
N HIS A 147 -5.32 -2.08 -2.97
CA HIS A 147 -5.80 -1.22 -4.04
C HIS A 147 -4.73 -0.18 -4.35
N VAL A 148 -4.28 -0.12 -5.59
CA VAL A 148 -3.24 0.81 -6.05
C VAL A 148 -3.82 1.73 -7.11
N THR A 149 -3.57 3.02 -6.99
CA THR A 149 -3.91 4.02 -8.01
C THR A 149 -2.66 4.82 -8.40
N ALA A 150 -2.46 5.01 -9.69
CA ALA A 150 -1.42 5.90 -10.21
C ALA A 150 -1.97 6.65 -11.44
N GLY A 151 -2.13 7.96 -11.32
CA GLY A 151 -2.82 8.78 -12.31
C GLY A 151 -4.27 8.32 -12.49
N ASN A 152 -4.65 7.98 -13.71
CA ASN A 152 -5.98 7.47 -14.06
C ASN A 152 -6.09 5.93 -14.04
N LYS A 153 -5.01 5.23 -13.74
CA LYS A 153 -4.99 3.76 -13.63
C LYS A 153 -5.27 3.33 -12.19
N SER A 154 -6.12 2.32 -12.04
CA SER A 154 -6.49 1.75 -10.73
C SER A 154 -6.49 0.24 -10.82
N ILE A 155 -5.92 -0.43 -9.83
CA ILE A 155 -5.79 -1.90 -9.79
C ILE A 155 -6.00 -2.39 -8.36
N TYR A 156 -6.75 -3.46 -8.19
CA TYR A 156 -6.92 -4.18 -6.94
C TYR A 156 -6.28 -5.56 -7.05
N ILE A 157 -5.21 -5.78 -6.31
CA ILE A 157 -4.37 -6.99 -6.42
C ILE A 157 -4.11 -7.64 -5.07
N MET A 158 -3.70 -8.91 -5.10
CA MET A 158 -2.98 -9.50 -3.98
C MET A 158 -1.61 -8.83 -3.85
N SER A 159 -1.15 -8.63 -2.62
CA SER A 159 0.20 -8.09 -2.41
C SER A 159 1.24 -9.02 -3.06
N PRO A 160 2.12 -8.49 -3.91
CA PRO A 160 3.14 -9.30 -4.58
C PRO A 160 4.15 -9.85 -3.57
N THR A 161 4.72 -11.01 -3.89
CA THR A 161 5.83 -11.59 -3.12
C THR A 161 7.17 -11.03 -3.57
N MET A 162 8.19 -11.18 -2.73
CA MET A 162 9.57 -10.83 -3.08
C MET A 162 10.02 -11.52 -4.39
N LYS A 163 9.67 -12.80 -4.58
CA LYS A 163 10.03 -13.56 -5.77
C LYS A 163 9.43 -12.92 -7.04
N GLU A 164 8.13 -12.62 -7.01
CA GLU A 164 7.41 -12.04 -8.15
C GLU A 164 7.95 -10.65 -8.54
N CYS A 165 8.43 -9.87 -7.57
CA CYS A 165 9.11 -8.61 -7.85
C CYS A 165 10.54 -8.80 -8.38
N LEU A 166 11.30 -9.76 -7.83
CA LEU A 166 12.71 -9.99 -8.24
C LEU A 166 12.84 -10.62 -9.62
N ASP A 167 11.94 -11.53 -10.01
CA ASP A 167 11.94 -12.14 -11.35
C ASP A 167 11.38 -11.20 -12.43
N GLY A 168 10.84 -10.06 -12.02
CA GLY A 168 10.35 -9.03 -12.91
C GLY A 168 8.93 -9.19 -13.37
N SER A 169 8.16 -10.11 -12.77
CA SER A 169 6.75 -10.33 -13.10
C SER A 169 5.86 -9.13 -12.73
N VAL A 170 6.25 -8.37 -11.70
CA VAL A 170 5.49 -7.22 -11.21
C VAL A 170 6.40 -6.01 -11.01
N ARG A 171 6.48 -5.11 -11.99
CA ARG A 171 7.31 -3.89 -11.94
C ARG A 171 6.56 -2.62 -12.29
N THR A 172 5.61 -2.68 -13.21
CA THR A 172 4.85 -1.53 -13.73
C THR A 172 3.37 -1.68 -13.41
N MET A 173 2.57 -0.62 -13.64
CA MET A 173 1.11 -0.74 -13.52
C MET A 173 0.53 -1.75 -14.52
N ASP A 174 1.12 -1.87 -15.70
CA ASP A 174 0.70 -2.86 -16.69
C ASP A 174 1.09 -4.29 -16.28
N ASP A 175 2.25 -4.47 -15.63
CA ASP A 175 2.60 -5.74 -15.00
C ASP A 175 1.65 -6.08 -13.85
N MET A 176 1.26 -5.10 -13.02
CA MET A 176 0.28 -5.28 -11.95
C MET A 176 -1.08 -5.69 -12.51
N LYS A 177 -1.50 -5.11 -13.64
CA LYS A 177 -2.74 -5.50 -14.32
C LYS A 177 -2.69 -6.95 -14.78
N ARG A 178 -1.62 -7.34 -15.48
CA ARG A 178 -1.41 -8.74 -15.89
C ARG A 178 -1.36 -9.69 -14.69
N PHE A 179 -0.66 -9.31 -13.62
CA PHE A 179 -0.60 -10.07 -12.38
C PHE A 179 -1.99 -10.24 -11.73
N ALA A 180 -2.82 -9.19 -11.74
CA ALA A 180 -4.21 -9.27 -11.26
C ALA A 180 -5.03 -10.29 -12.08
N GLU A 181 -4.85 -10.33 -13.39
CA GLU A 181 -5.48 -11.32 -14.27
C GLU A 181 -5.02 -12.75 -13.96
N GLU A 182 -3.70 -12.97 -13.87
CA GLU A 182 -3.11 -14.28 -13.55
C GLU A 182 -3.52 -14.79 -12.16
N LYS A 183 -3.75 -13.91 -11.21
CA LYS A 183 -4.14 -14.24 -9.83
C LYS A 183 -5.64 -14.13 -9.54
N ALA A 184 -6.46 -13.85 -10.56
CA ALA A 184 -7.89 -13.58 -10.36
C ALA A 184 -8.62 -14.70 -9.58
N ILE A 185 -8.40 -15.97 -9.94
CA ILE A 185 -8.98 -17.13 -9.25
C ILE A 185 -8.49 -17.19 -7.80
N THR A 186 -7.19 -17.11 -7.57
CA THR A 186 -6.58 -17.18 -6.22
C THR A 186 -7.08 -16.06 -5.31
N MET A 187 -7.21 -14.85 -5.85
CA MET A 187 -7.70 -13.70 -5.14
C MET A 187 -9.19 -13.82 -4.81
N ALA A 188 -9.99 -14.30 -5.76
CA ALA A 188 -11.40 -14.58 -5.55
C ALA A 188 -11.61 -15.61 -4.42
N GLU A 189 -10.88 -16.73 -4.46
CA GLU A 189 -10.91 -17.75 -3.38
C GLU A 189 -10.52 -17.15 -2.03
N PHE A 190 -9.46 -16.34 -1.99
CA PHE A 190 -9.01 -15.69 -0.75
C PHE A 190 -10.10 -14.80 -0.15
N LEU A 191 -10.74 -13.94 -0.95
CA LEU A 191 -11.78 -13.01 -0.51
C LEU A 191 -13.05 -13.76 -0.05
N ILE A 192 -13.45 -14.80 -0.77
CA ILE A 192 -14.58 -15.66 -0.39
C ILE A 192 -14.31 -16.37 0.93
N LYS A 193 -13.13 -16.98 1.13
CA LYS A 193 -12.73 -17.63 2.37
C LYS A 193 -12.67 -16.68 3.56
N LYS A 194 -12.42 -15.39 3.33
CA LYS A 194 -12.43 -14.31 4.34
C LYS A 194 -13.81 -13.74 4.59
N ASP A 195 -14.84 -14.18 3.85
CA ASP A 195 -16.19 -13.59 3.83
C ASP A 195 -16.16 -12.07 3.51
N ASP A 196 -15.18 -11.64 2.70
CA ASP A 196 -15.01 -10.26 2.29
C ASP A 196 -15.74 -9.96 0.98
N SER A 197 -17.07 -9.91 1.04
CA SER A 197 -17.91 -9.59 -0.12
C SER A 197 -17.64 -8.20 -0.70
N ASN A 198 -17.22 -7.23 0.13
CA ASN A 198 -16.89 -5.88 -0.35
C ASN A 198 -15.54 -5.88 -1.09
N GLY A 199 -14.55 -6.60 -0.60
CA GLY A 199 -13.29 -6.83 -1.31
C GLY A 199 -13.50 -7.55 -2.63
N PHE A 200 -14.37 -8.57 -2.65
CA PHE A 200 -14.73 -9.30 -3.87
C PHE A 200 -15.38 -8.38 -4.92
N LYS A 201 -16.33 -7.55 -4.51
CA LYS A 201 -16.95 -6.54 -5.38
C LYS A 201 -15.90 -5.59 -5.96
N LYS A 202 -15.02 -5.04 -5.12
CA LYS A 202 -13.93 -4.16 -5.56
C LYS A 202 -12.99 -4.83 -6.57
N MET A 203 -12.67 -6.10 -6.35
CA MET A 203 -11.84 -6.88 -7.26
C MET A 203 -12.45 -6.90 -8.67
N LEU A 204 -13.74 -7.18 -8.78
CA LEU A 204 -14.44 -7.23 -10.06
C LEU A 204 -14.54 -5.86 -10.74
N GLU A 205 -14.98 -4.84 -10.00
CA GLU A 205 -15.22 -3.50 -10.52
C GLU A 205 -13.92 -2.75 -10.92
N ILE A 206 -12.86 -2.88 -10.12
CA ILE A 206 -11.62 -2.12 -10.31
C ILE A 206 -10.73 -2.73 -11.38
N ASN A 207 -10.62 -4.06 -11.40
CA ASN A 207 -9.72 -4.73 -12.33
C ASN A 207 -10.29 -4.82 -13.77
N ASP A 208 -11.59 -4.65 -13.91
CA ASP A 208 -12.26 -4.68 -15.21
C ASP A 208 -11.88 -5.91 -16.04
N TYR A 209 -11.99 -7.09 -15.44
CA TYR A 209 -11.62 -8.38 -16.04
C TYR A 209 -12.37 -8.65 -17.37
N CYS A 210 -11.72 -9.32 -18.30
CA CYS A 210 -12.37 -9.79 -19.50
C CYS A 210 -13.37 -10.93 -19.21
N TYR A 211 -14.27 -11.20 -20.16
CA TYR A 211 -15.30 -12.25 -20.04
C TYR A 211 -14.72 -13.61 -19.68
N ASP A 212 -13.63 -14.03 -20.35
CA ASP A 212 -12.99 -15.32 -20.13
C ASP A 212 -12.43 -15.46 -18.72
N THR A 213 -11.84 -14.40 -18.16
CA THR A 213 -11.35 -14.38 -16.77
C THR A 213 -12.51 -14.53 -15.79
N LEU A 214 -13.61 -13.80 -15.98
CA LEU A 214 -14.79 -13.91 -15.12
C LEU A 214 -15.43 -15.30 -15.20
N LYS A 215 -15.51 -15.89 -16.38
CA LYS A 215 -15.96 -17.27 -16.58
C LYS A 215 -15.02 -18.28 -15.90
N SER A 216 -13.70 -18.09 -15.99
CA SER A 216 -12.74 -18.91 -15.29
C SER A 216 -12.91 -18.86 -13.77
N ILE A 217 -13.23 -17.70 -13.20
CA ILE A 217 -13.56 -17.60 -11.75
C ILE A 217 -14.80 -18.43 -11.44
N LEU A 218 -15.87 -18.29 -12.23
CA LEU A 218 -17.12 -19.01 -12.02
C LEU A 218 -16.94 -20.55 -12.12
N ASP A 219 -16.16 -21.00 -13.10
CA ASP A 219 -16.01 -22.42 -13.41
C ASP A 219 -15.04 -23.14 -12.45
N ASN A 220 -14.12 -22.43 -11.81
CA ASN A 220 -13.07 -23.02 -10.98
C ASN A 220 -13.25 -22.84 -9.47
N ILE A 221 -14.21 -22.02 -9.04
CA ILE A 221 -14.40 -21.74 -7.61
C ILE A 221 -15.82 -22.12 -7.19
N GLN A 222 -15.93 -22.86 -6.09
CA GLN A 222 -17.21 -23.03 -5.43
C GLN A 222 -17.56 -21.77 -4.63
N ILE A 223 -18.60 -21.04 -5.06
CA ILE A 223 -19.02 -19.78 -4.44
C ILE A 223 -20.32 -20.02 -3.66
N ASP A 224 -20.19 -20.32 -2.37
CA ASP A 224 -21.34 -20.52 -1.48
C ASP A 224 -21.94 -19.20 -0.98
N ASN A 225 -21.18 -18.08 -1.07
CA ASN A 225 -21.64 -16.75 -0.71
C ASN A 225 -22.51 -16.16 -1.82
N ALA A 226 -23.82 -16.09 -1.58
CA ALA A 226 -24.80 -15.60 -2.56
C ALA A 226 -24.55 -14.16 -3.03
N VAL A 227 -23.95 -13.30 -2.17
CA VAL A 227 -23.62 -11.92 -2.51
C VAL A 227 -22.44 -11.86 -3.49
N CYS A 228 -21.38 -12.64 -3.26
CA CYS A 228 -20.26 -12.76 -4.19
C CYS A 228 -20.71 -13.36 -5.52
N MET A 229 -21.55 -14.39 -5.50
CA MET A 229 -22.13 -14.98 -6.72
C MET A 229 -22.93 -13.95 -7.52
N ALA A 230 -23.78 -13.15 -6.85
CA ALA A 230 -24.57 -12.12 -7.52
C ALA A 230 -23.68 -11.06 -8.19
N TYR A 231 -22.62 -10.59 -7.54
CA TYR A 231 -21.67 -9.66 -8.13
C TYR A 231 -20.95 -10.24 -9.36
N LEU A 232 -20.52 -11.51 -9.29
CA LEU A 232 -19.83 -12.17 -10.40
C LEU A 232 -20.77 -12.33 -11.63
N MET A 233 -22.01 -12.76 -11.39
CA MET A 233 -22.98 -12.93 -12.47
C MET A 233 -23.35 -11.61 -13.14
N ASP A 234 -23.51 -10.53 -12.37
CA ASP A 234 -23.77 -9.19 -12.88
C ASP A 234 -22.61 -8.70 -13.77
N GLU A 235 -21.37 -8.89 -13.37
CA GLU A 235 -20.19 -8.51 -14.19
C GLU A 235 -20.06 -9.38 -15.45
N ILE A 236 -20.32 -10.67 -15.37
CA ILE A 236 -20.35 -11.57 -16.56
C ILE A 236 -21.40 -11.10 -17.57
N GLU A 237 -22.59 -10.75 -17.11
CA GLU A 237 -23.67 -10.30 -17.99
C GLU A 237 -23.34 -8.99 -18.68
N LYS A 238 -22.80 -7.98 -17.95
CA LYS A 238 -22.32 -6.73 -18.52
C LYS A 238 -21.28 -6.94 -19.63
N LYS A 239 -20.31 -7.85 -19.41
CA LYS A 239 -19.29 -8.13 -20.43
C LYS A 239 -19.85 -8.83 -21.65
N ARG A 240 -20.80 -9.76 -21.48
CA ARG A 240 -21.47 -10.43 -22.58
C ARG A 240 -22.25 -9.44 -23.47
N GLU A 241 -23.01 -8.54 -22.84
CA GLU A 241 -23.77 -7.50 -23.58
C GLU A 241 -22.86 -6.58 -24.37
N ALA A 242 -21.70 -6.18 -23.77
CA ALA A 242 -20.73 -5.34 -24.47
C ALA A 242 -20.09 -6.06 -25.68
N GLU A 243 -19.80 -7.36 -25.59
CA GLU A 243 -19.28 -8.14 -26.74
C GLU A 243 -20.33 -8.30 -27.88
N ASP A 244 -21.58 -8.52 -27.51
CA ASP A 244 -22.67 -8.63 -28.47
C ASP A 244 -22.92 -7.30 -29.27
N GLU A 245 -22.80 -6.14 -28.58
CA GLU A 245 -22.90 -4.82 -29.20
C GLU A 245 -21.78 -4.52 -30.23
N PHE A 246 -20.56 -5.03 -29.97
CA PHE A 246 -19.42 -4.88 -30.89
C PHE A 246 -19.47 -5.85 -32.09
N SER A 247 -20.32 -6.86 -32.04
CA SER A 247 -20.43 -7.91 -33.06
C SER A 247 -21.52 -7.63 -34.11
N MET A 248 -22.32 -6.57 -33.90
CA MET A 248 -23.34 -6.09 -34.83
C MET A 248 -22.85 -4.91 -35.69
#